data_4185ee3a33ccbbd259b2975b41bac5c6
#
_entry.id   4185ee3a33ccbbd259b2975b41bac5c6
#
_cell.length_a   1.000
_cell.length_b   1.000
_cell.length_c   1.000
_cell.angle_alpha   90.00
_cell.angle_beta   90.00
_cell.angle_gamma   90.00
#
_symmetry.space_group_name_H-M   'P 1'
#
loop_
_entity.id
_entity.type
_entity.pdbx_description
1 polymer ?
#
loop_
_entity_poly.entity_id
_entity_poly.type
_entity_poly.pdbx_seq_one_letter_code
_entity_poly.pdbx_strand_id
1 'polypeptide(L)'
;MFFRKKEITSFSKINLRISRMRLTEVYEIINKGESAELTLFFVNYSSGEKALVPQKSAEVELSEFVGLLNDWNILGWNGFFGPNPRHVRDGYMFLLEAEINGEKVRAEGSNNFPKHYHEFVNYCRNILN
;
A
#
# COMPACT_ATOMS: atom_id res chain seq x y z
N MET A 1 31.97 0.01 -7.16
CA MET A 1 30.71 0.47 -7.75
C MET A 1 29.67 0.63 -6.65
N PHE A 2 29.06 1.79 -6.59
CA PHE A 2 28.06 2.07 -5.56
C PHE A 2 26.66 1.95 -6.14
N PHE A 3 25.83 1.14 -5.50
CA PHE A 3 24.41 1.10 -5.81
C PHE A 3 23.68 2.07 -4.89
N ARG A 4 23.14 3.11 -5.46
CA ARG A 4 22.28 4.00 -4.70
C ARG A 4 20.84 3.54 -4.83
N LYS A 5 20.13 3.53 -3.71
CA LYS A 5 18.68 3.42 -3.76
C LYS A 5 18.14 4.62 -4.52
N LYS A 6 17.20 4.38 -5.42
CA LYS A 6 16.52 5.44 -6.11
C LYS A 6 15.67 6.22 -5.10
N GLU A 7 15.93 7.51 -4.99
CA GLU A 7 15.20 8.36 -4.06
C GLU A 7 13.79 8.65 -4.57
N ILE A 8 12.82 8.56 -3.67
CA ILE A 8 11.44 8.96 -3.96
C ILE A 8 11.35 10.45 -3.72
N THR A 9 10.99 11.21 -4.76
CA THR A 9 10.80 12.64 -4.68
C THR A 9 9.34 13.04 -4.71
N SER A 10 8.51 12.22 -5.36
CA SER A 10 7.08 12.50 -5.48
C SER A 10 6.30 11.22 -5.72
N PHE A 11 5.01 11.31 -5.52
CA PHE A 11 4.07 10.26 -5.92
C PHE A 11 2.74 10.93 -6.27
N SER A 12 1.93 10.27 -7.06
CA SER A 12 0.58 10.75 -7.35
C SER A 12 -0.45 9.97 -6.55
N LYS A 13 -0.34 8.64 -6.57
CA LYS A 13 -1.30 7.78 -5.91
C LYS A 13 -0.65 6.47 -5.48
N ILE A 14 -1.04 5.98 -4.32
CA ILE A 14 -0.64 4.66 -3.83
C ILE A 14 -1.93 3.93 -3.44
N ASN A 15 -2.08 2.70 -3.92
CA ASN A 15 -3.23 1.87 -3.61
C ASN A 15 -2.72 0.53 -3.10
N LEU A 16 -3.07 0.21 -1.86
CA LEU A 16 -2.71 -1.06 -1.23
C LEU A 16 -3.98 -1.82 -0.89
N ARG A 17 -4.17 -2.96 -1.54
CA ARG A 17 -5.28 -3.87 -1.25
C ARG A 17 -4.77 -5.02 -0.41
N ILE A 18 -5.44 -5.27 0.70
CA ILE A 18 -5.14 -6.39 1.58
C ILE A 18 -6.39 -7.26 1.66
N SER A 19 -6.26 -8.50 1.21
CA SER A 19 -7.35 -9.47 1.21
C SER A 19 -7.07 -10.57 2.21
N ARG A 20 -8.07 -10.87 3.02
CA ARG A 20 -8.06 -12.01 3.93
C ARG A 20 -9.46 -12.61 3.93
N MET A 21 -9.62 -13.74 4.58
CA MET A 21 -10.93 -14.40 4.61
C MET A 21 -12.02 -13.41 5.08
N ARG A 22 -13.04 -13.22 4.25
CA ARG A 22 -14.23 -12.40 4.51
C ARG A 22 -14.00 -10.88 4.62
N LEU A 23 -12.78 -10.40 4.38
CA LEU A 23 -12.53 -8.96 4.46
C LEU A 23 -11.48 -8.56 3.45
N THR A 24 -11.79 -7.54 2.67
CA THR A 24 -10.80 -6.87 1.82
C THR A 24 -10.77 -5.40 2.19
N GLU A 25 -9.57 -4.95 2.56
CA GLU A 25 -9.30 -3.56 2.89
C GLU A 25 -8.52 -2.93 1.75
N VAL A 26 -8.81 -1.67 1.44
CA VAL A 26 -8.06 -0.90 0.46
C VAL A 26 -7.61 0.40 1.12
N TYR A 27 -6.31 0.60 1.16
CA TYR A 27 -5.70 1.87 1.61
C TYR A 27 -5.33 2.67 0.38
N GLU A 28 -5.95 3.81 0.20
CA GLU A 28 -5.68 4.70 -0.91
C GLU A 28 -5.02 5.97 -0.38
N ILE A 29 -3.89 6.33 -0.96
CA ILE A 29 -3.14 7.53 -0.57
C ILE A 29 -2.99 8.40 -1.80
N ILE A 30 -3.52 9.62 -1.71
CA ILE A 30 -3.53 10.56 -2.83
C ILE A 30 -2.73 11.80 -2.45
N ASN A 31 -1.85 12.22 -3.34
CA ASN A 31 -1.11 13.47 -3.21
C ASN A 31 -2.06 14.64 -3.50
N LYS A 32 -2.25 15.51 -2.51
CA LYS A 32 -3.11 16.70 -2.62
C LYS A 32 -2.30 17.99 -2.82
N GLY A 33 -1.00 17.90 -3.01
CA GLY A 33 -0.12 19.04 -3.21
C GLY A 33 0.65 19.43 -1.96
N GLU A 34 -0.02 19.70 -0.86
CA GLU A 34 0.61 20.02 0.42
C GLU A 34 0.47 18.90 1.44
N SER A 35 -0.53 18.07 1.25
CA SER A 35 -0.80 16.92 2.12
C SER A 35 -0.99 15.66 1.30
N ALA A 36 -0.90 14.53 1.98
CA ALA A 36 -1.31 13.24 1.45
C ALA A 36 -2.58 12.82 2.18
N GLU A 37 -3.61 12.47 1.42
CA GLU A 37 -4.87 12.01 2.00
C GLU A 37 -4.90 10.48 1.97
N LEU A 38 -4.99 9.88 3.15
CA LEU A 38 -5.08 8.44 3.32
C LEU A 38 -6.53 8.07 3.63
N THR A 39 -7.08 7.17 2.85
CA THR A 39 -8.45 6.68 3.06
C THR A 39 -8.47 5.16 3.09
N LEU A 40 -9.16 4.62 4.08
CA LEU A 40 -9.42 3.18 4.16
C LEU A 40 -10.81 2.89 3.62
N PHE A 41 -10.87 1.97 2.68
CA PHE A 41 -12.13 1.45 2.14
C PHE A 41 -12.26 -0.02 2.49
N PHE A 42 -13.49 -0.47 2.73
CA PHE A 42 -13.81 -1.90 2.71
C PHE A 42 -14.47 -2.23 1.39
N VAL A 43 -14.18 -3.41 0.87
CA VAL A 43 -14.84 -3.90 -0.34
C VAL A 43 -16.11 -4.63 0.07
N ASN A 44 -17.24 -4.18 -0.47
CA ASN A 44 -18.53 -4.80 -0.24
C ASN A 44 -18.95 -5.55 -1.51
N TYR A 45 -19.38 -6.79 -1.35
CA TYR A 45 -19.82 -7.65 -2.45
C TYR A 45 -21.32 -7.91 -2.39
N SER A 46 -22.12 -6.89 -2.21
CA SER A 46 -23.57 -7.06 -2.18
C SER A 46 -24.14 -7.10 -3.59
N SER A 47 -25.14 -7.96 -3.81
CA SER A 47 -25.87 -8.09 -5.09
C SER A 47 -24.97 -8.40 -6.29
N GLY A 48 -23.86 -9.08 -6.09
CA GLY A 48 -22.94 -9.45 -7.16
C GLY A 48 -22.08 -8.31 -7.66
N GLU A 49 -22.23 -7.11 -7.12
CA GLU A 49 -21.43 -5.96 -7.49
C GLU A 49 -20.41 -5.65 -6.41
N LYS A 50 -19.23 -5.20 -6.86
CA LYS A 50 -18.12 -4.81 -6.04
C LYS A 50 -18.20 -3.31 -5.77
N ALA A 51 -18.27 -2.90 -4.53
CA ALA A 51 -18.30 -1.50 -4.17
C ALA A 51 -17.26 -1.20 -3.08
N LEU A 52 -16.57 -0.08 -3.22
CA LEU A 52 -15.67 0.42 -2.19
C LEU A 52 -16.46 1.32 -1.25
N VAL A 53 -16.47 0.95 0.03
CA VAL A 53 -17.18 1.71 1.05
C VAL A 53 -16.15 2.39 1.94
N PRO A 54 -16.09 3.74 1.94
CA PRO A 54 -15.12 4.45 2.76
C PRO A 54 -15.41 4.27 4.25
N GLN A 55 -14.35 4.05 5.02
CA GLN A 55 -14.44 3.83 6.45
C GLN A 55 -13.86 4.99 7.25
N LYS A 56 -12.61 5.34 6.96
CA LYS A 56 -11.87 6.37 7.68
C LYS A 56 -10.95 7.10 6.73
N SER A 57 -10.64 8.34 7.06
CA SER A 57 -9.76 9.17 6.27
C SER A 57 -8.92 10.06 7.19
N ALA A 58 -7.70 10.35 6.78
CA ALA A 58 -6.80 11.23 7.51
C ALA A 58 -5.85 11.90 6.53
N GLU A 59 -5.34 13.07 6.92
CA GLU A 59 -4.33 13.77 6.13
C GLU A 59 -3.01 13.80 6.90
N VAL A 60 -1.92 13.68 6.17
CA VAL A 60 -0.56 13.82 6.71
C VAL A 60 0.22 14.79 5.86
N GLU A 61 1.26 15.39 6.42
CA GLU A 61 2.11 16.30 5.68
C GLU A 61 2.83 15.55 4.56
N LEU A 62 2.83 16.14 3.37
CA LEU A 62 3.34 15.45 2.18
C LEU A 62 4.83 15.12 2.31
N SER A 63 5.65 16.07 2.74
CA SER A 63 7.10 15.84 2.85
C SER A 63 7.44 14.78 3.88
N GLU A 64 6.71 14.73 4.98
CA GLU A 64 6.88 13.71 6.00
C GLU A 64 6.53 12.33 5.44
N PHE A 65 5.43 12.23 4.71
CA PHE A 65 5.02 10.96 4.12
C PHE A 65 6.01 10.48 3.06
N VAL A 66 6.50 11.39 2.21
CA VAL A 66 7.53 11.03 1.21
C VAL A 66 8.80 10.51 1.91
N GLY A 67 9.18 11.12 3.03
CA GLY A 67 10.31 10.64 3.83
C GLY A 67 10.10 9.20 4.29
N LEU A 68 8.89 8.88 4.73
CA LEU A 68 8.55 7.52 5.15
C LEU A 68 8.59 6.53 3.98
N LEU A 69 8.10 6.95 2.81
CA LEU A 69 8.18 6.09 1.61
C LEU A 69 9.63 5.74 1.28
N ASN A 70 10.55 6.67 1.47
CA ASN A 70 11.98 6.42 1.30
C ASN A 70 12.51 5.46 2.37
N ASP A 71 12.13 5.67 3.63
CA ASP A 71 12.54 4.80 4.73
C ASP A 71 12.10 3.35 4.50
N TRP A 72 10.90 3.15 3.98
CA TRP A 72 10.38 1.83 3.67
C TRP A 72 10.86 1.28 2.33
N ASN A 73 11.53 2.11 1.53
CA ASN A 73 12.02 1.75 0.20
C ASN A 73 10.92 1.16 -0.69
N ILE A 74 9.81 1.88 -0.79
CA ILE A 74 8.64 1.41 -1.56
C ILE A 74 8.99 1.17 -3.05
N LEU A 75 9.88 2.01 -3.64
CA LEU A 75 10.32 1.78 -5.01
C LEU A 75 11.00 0.43 -5.19
N GLY A 76 11.68 -0.06 -4.15
CA GLY A 76 12.32 -1.36 -4.17
C GLY A 76 11.33 -2.52 -4.19
N TRP A 77 10.06 -2.26 -3.91
CA TRP A 77 9.03 -3.30 -3.96
C TRP A 77 8.57 -3.59 -5.39
N ASN A 78 8.88 -2.71 -6.34
CA ASN A 78 8.44 -2.90 -7.72
C ASN A 78 8.91 -4.24 -8.28
N GLY A 79 8.00 -5.02 -8.78
CA GLY A 79 8.29 -6.35 -9.31
C GLY A 79 8.29 -7.45 -8.24
N PHE A 80 8.08 -7.10 -6.96
CA PHE A 80 7.98 -8.13 -5.92
C PHE A 80 6.79 -9.04 -6.23
N PHE A 81 7.06 -10.34 -6.22
CA PHE A 81 6.03 -11.38 -6.33
C PHE A 81 6.32 -12.43 -5.28
N GLY A 82 5.46 -12.51 -4.27
CA GLY A 82 5.61 -13.45 -3.17
C GLY A 82 4.61 -14.59 -3.27
N PRO A 83 4.97 -15.72 -3.88
CA PRO A 83 4.05 -16.84 -3.97
C PRO A 83 3.72 -17.40 -2.59
N ASN A 84 2.52 -17.97 -2.46
CA ASN A 84 2.06 -18.54 -1.20
C ASN A 84 2.98 -19.67 -0.75
N PRO A 85 3.48 -19.65 0.49
CA PRO A 85 4.24 -20.77 1.02
C PRO A 85 3.41 -22.06 1.01
N ARG A 86 4.09 -23.19 0.77
CA ARG A 86 3.47 -24.48 0.51
C ARG A 86 2.47 -24.95 1.56
N HIS A 87 2.65 -24.55 2.79
CA HIS A 87 1.87 -25.07 3.92
C HIS A 87 0.83 -24.10 4.47
N VAL A 88 0.66 -22.95 3.82
CA VAL A 88 -0.30 -21.95 4.28
C VAL A 88 -1.52 -21.98 3.37
N ARG A 89 -2.67 -22.30 3.94
CA ARG A 89 -3.93 -22.38 3.19
C ARG A 89 -4.70 -21.07 3.23
N ASP A 90 -4.76 -20.46 4.40
CA ASP A 90 -5.48 -19.21 4.61
C ASP A 90 -4.51 -18.16 5.10
N GLY A 91 -4.76 -16.90 4.79
CA GLY A 91 -3.92 -15.83 5.24
C GLY A 91 -4.17 -14.56 4.48
N TYR A 92 -3.11 -13.77 4.35
CA TYR A 92 -3.19 -12.44 3.77
C TYR A 92 -2.60 -12.42 2.37
N MET A 93 -3.34 -11.81 1.46
CA MET A 93 -2.83 -11.46 0.14
C MET A 93 -2.77 -9.96 0.05
N PHE A 94 -1.75 -9.43 -0.61
CA PHE A 94 -1.68 -7.98 -0.85
C PHE A 94 -1.42 -7.71 -2.32
N LEU A 95 -1.89 -6.56 -2.76
CA LEU A 95 -1.57 -5.99 -4.06
C LEU A 95 -1.32 -4.50 -3.89
N LEU A 96 -0.11 -4.08 -4.21
CA LEU A 96 0.25 -2.66 -4.25
C LEU A 96 0.31 -2.20 -5.69
N GLU A 97 -0.39 -1.13 -5.99
CA GLU A 97 -0.27 -0.43 -7.26
C GLU A 97 -0.11 1.05 -6.97
N ALA A 98 0.94 1.65 -7.51
CA ALA A 98 1.27 3.03 -7.21
C ALA A 98 1.90 3.70 -8.40
N GLU A 99 1.89 5.03 -8.38
CA GLU A 99 2.65 5.84 -9.30
C GLU A 99 3.60 6.70 -8.46
N ILE A 100 4.89 6.42 -8.56
CA ILE A 100 5.94 7.03 -7.75
C ILE A 100 7.03 7.53 -8.69
N ASN A 101 7.43 8.79 -8.54
CA ASN A 101 8.39 9.44 -9.43
C ASN A 101 7.98 9.34 -10.91
N GLY A 102 6.67 9.34 -11.19
CA GLY A 102 6.17 9.19 -12.54
C GLY A 102 6.23 7.79 -13.11
N GLU A 103 6.63 6.80 -12.30
CA GLU A 103 6.74 5.40 -12.73
C GLU A 103 5.68 4.55 -12.04
N LYS A 104 5.20 3.54 -12.74
CA LYS A 104 4.28 2.58 -12.16
C LYS A 104 5.04 1.58 -11.29
N VAL A 105 4.53 1.35 -10.09
CA VAL A 105 5.09 0.39 -9.14
C VAL A 105 4.00 -0.64 -8.87
N ARG A 106 4.36 -1.90 -8.95
CA ARG A 106 3.44 -3.00 -8.66
C ARG A 106 4.14 -4.09 -7.87
N ALA A 107 3.50 -4.52 -6.79
CA ALA A 107 3.98 -5.60 -5.95
C ALA A 107 2.80 -6.43 -5.48
N GLU A 108 2.96 -7.73 -5.38
CA GLU A 108 1.92 -8.59 -4.86
C GLU A 108 2.50 -9.79 -4.12
N GLY A 109 1.73 -10.36 -3.21
CA GLY A 109 2.16 -11.52 -2.48
C GLY A 109 1.02 -12.21 -1.76
N SER A 110 1.24 -13.47 -1.42
CA SER A 110 0.32 -14.30 -0.67
C SER A 110 1.07 -14.87 0.53
N ASN A 111 0.79 -14.36 1.73
CA ASN A 111 1.53 -14.69 2.96
C ASN A 111 3.05 -14.52 2.80
N ASN A 112 3.45 -13.61 1.93
CA ASN A 112 4.84 -13.35 1.60
C ASN A 112 4.93 -11.87 1.24
N PHE A 113 5.76 -11.12 1.96
CA PHE A 113 5.74 -9.66 1.94
C PHE A 113 7.13 -9.09 1.76
N PRO A 114 7.26 -7.95 1.06
CA PRO A 114 8.55 -7.27 0.95
C PRO A 114 8.97 -6.68 2.29
N LYS A 115 10.25 -6.36 2.39
CA LYS A 115 10.81 -5.71 3.58
C LYS A 115 10.07 -4.40 3.87
N HIS A 116 9.80 -4.13 5.13
CA HIS A 116 9.08 -2.94 5.63
C HIS A 116 7.58 -2.90 5.32
N TYR A 117 7.03 -3.95 4.72
CA TYR A 117 5.60 -4.02 4.45
C TYR A 117 4.75 -3.80 5.71
N HIS A 118 5.09 -4.50 6.79
CA HIS A 118 4.30 -4.40 8.03
C HIS A 118 4.42 -3.03 8.67
N GLU A 119 5.56 -2.36 8.53
CA GLU A 119 5.75 -1.00 9.02
C GLU A 119 4.82 -0.03 8.29
N PHE A 120 4.73 -0.17 6.97
CA PHE A 120 3.82 0.64 6.15
C PHE A 120 2.37 0.44 6.57
N VAL A 121 1.93 -0.81 6.69
CA VAL A 121 0.54 -1.12 7.06
C VAL A 121 0.23 -0.62 8.46
N ASN A 122 1.13 -0.81 9.41
CA ASN A 122 0.95 -0.34 10.77
C ASN A 122 0.84 1.17 10.85
N TYR A 123 1.65 1.88 10.05
CA TYR A 123 1.56 3.34 9.97
C TYR A 123 0.17 3.77 9.50
N CYS A 124 -0.34 3.15 8.43
CA CYS A 124 -1.66 3.48 7.91
C CYS A 124 -2.75 3.25 8.95
N ARG A 125 -2.70 2.13 9.66
CA ARG A 125 -3.67 1.81 10.69
C ARG A 125 -3.61 2.78 11.86
N ASN A 126 -2.42 3.16 12.28
CA ASN A 126 -2.24 4.07 13.40
C ASN A 126 -2.75 5.47 13.09
N ILE A 127 -2.49 5.98 11.89
CA ILE A 127 -2.95 7.30 11.47
C ILE A 127 -4.48 7.36 11.42
N LEU A 128 -5.12 6.26 11.07
CA LEU A 128 -6.58 6.19 10.93
C LEU A 128 -7.32 5.87 12.23
N ASN A 129 -6.61 5.59 13.27
CA ASN A 129 -7.23 5.33 14.57
C ASN A 129 -7.65 6.61 15.29
#